data_87f8768b4404e4e248693a7ee21922f9
#
_entry.id   87f8768b4404e4e248693a7ee21922f9
#
_cell.length_a   1.000
_cell.length_b   1.000
_cell.length_c   1.000
_cell.angle_alpha   90.00
_cell.angle_beta   90.00
_cell.angle_gamma   90.00
#
_symmetry.space_group_name_H-M   'P 1'
#
loop_
_entity.id
_entity.type
_entity.pdbx_description
1 polymer ?
#
loop_
_entity_poly.entity_id
_entity_poly.type
_entity_poly.pdbx_seq_one_letter_code
_entity_poly.pdbx_strand_id
1 'polypeptide(L)'
;DLASDGQRLEERLKRDVSLSNQPLATLLRNGDAALARDNARVALSQSNAAVVADVNSSAAWRLMARAAMAIDPKDYRERYELRERAVTAAYLAYQRATTRPDEAASLAVMGKIFEQTEAFRPALTAYRLSLDLADSAAIRKDYEELREKRGFRLTANRTDADSASPRACFGFSEPLARGRVDFTPFVAISGGKGDFAVTAEERELCVEGLRHGERYGFIIRQGVPSSIAGETLLKNADYDVYVRDRAASVRFT
;
A
#
# COMPACT_ATOMS: atom_id res chain seq x y z
N ASP A 1 -9.68 -16.13 -8.58
CA ASP A 1 -9.03 -16.73 -7.40
C ASP A 1 -7.60 -17.11 -7.76
N LEU A 2 -6.60 -16.56 -7.03
CA LEU A 2 -5.16 -16.73 -7.32
C LEU A 2 -4.70 -18.20 -7.36
N ALA A 3 -5.31 -19.07 -6.57
CA ALA A 3 -4.95 -20.48 -6.59
C ALA A 3 -5.35 -21.15 -7.92
N SER A 4 -6.57 -20.90 -8.38
CA SER A 4 -7.04 -21.43 -9.67
C SER A 4 -6.34 -20.78 -10.87
N ASP A 5 -5.98 -19.50 -10.76
CA ASP A 5 -5.19 -18.79 -11.76
C ASP A 5 -3.79 -19.37 -11.86
N GLY A 6 -3.21 -19.73 -10.69
CA GLY A 6 -1.94 -20.42 -10.61
C GLY A 6 -1.94 -21.76 -11.34
N GLN A 7 -2.91 -22.60 -11.07
CA GLN A 7 -3.06 -23.90 -11.74
C GLN A 7 -3.18 -23.73 -13.26
N ARG A 8 -4.03 -22.82 -13.71
CA ARG A 8 -4.19 -22.52 -15.15
C ARG A 8 -2.89 -22.03 -15.80
N LEU A 9 -2.12 -21.21 -15.09
CA LEU A 9 -0.83 -20.72 -15.57
C LEU A 9 0.18 -21.86 -15.69
N GLU A 10 0.28 -22.74 -14.71
CA GLU A 10 1.14 -23.92 -14.74
C GLU A 10 0.81 -24.87 -15.89
N GLU A 11 -0.47 -25.19 -16.07
CA GLU A 11 -0.93 -26.07 -17.15
C GLU A 11 -0.62 -25.46 -18.52
N ARG A 12 -0.84 -24.16 -18.69
CA ARG A 12 -0.50 -23.44 -19.92
C ARG A 12 0.99 -23.50 -20.21
N LEU A 13 1.83 -23.24 -19.22
CA LEU A 13 3.29 -23.28 -19.40
C LEU A 13 3.78 -24.68 -19.76
N LYS A 14 3.28 -25.72 -19.09
CA LYS A 14 3.62 -27.13 -19.41
C LYS A 14 3.24 -27.53 -20.84
N ARG A 15 2.14 -26.98 -21.36
CA ARG A 15 1.68 -27.27 -22.71
C ARG A 15 2.43 -26.47 -23.77
N ASP A 16 2.67 -25.19 -23.52
CA ASP A 16 3.09 -24.21 -24.54
C ASP A 16 4.62 -24.00 -24.57
N VAL A 17 5.35 -24.43 -23.53
CA VAL A 17 6.78 -24.23 -23.38
C VAL A 17 7.50 -25.59 -23.41
N SER A 18 8.43 -25.75 -24.34
CA SER A 18 9.27 -26.97 -24.43
C SER A 18 10.29 -26.98 -23.28
N LEU A 19 10.59 -28.19 -22.78
CA LEU A 19 11.68 -28.39 -21.80
C LEU A 19 12.99 -27.89 -22.39
N SER A 20 13.70 -27.08 -21.63
CA SER A 20 15.04 -26.62 -21.97
C SER A 20 16.09 -27.65 -21.57
N ASN A 21 17.13 -27.80 -22.38
CA ASN A 21 18.30 -28.59 -22.04
C ASN A 21 19.27 -27.86 -21.07
N GLN A 22 18.96 -26.59 -20.70
CA GLN A 22 19.77 -25.80 -19.79
C GLN A 22 19.39 -26.11 -18.33
N PRO A 23 20.36 -26.16 -17.41
CA PRO A 23 20.09 -26.28 -15.98
C PRO A 23 19.29 -25.08 -15.46
N LEU A 24 18.42 -25.29 -14.47
CA LEU A 24 17.61 -24.27 -13.83
C LEU A 24 18.45 -23.04 -13.41
N ALA A 25 19.58 -23.26 -12.77
CA ALA A 25 20.48 -22.17 -12.33
C ALA A 25 20.99 -21.30 -13.49
N THR A 26 21.16 -21.87 -14.68
CA THR A 26 21.56 -21.12 -15.88
C THR A 26 20.40 -20.30 -16.42
N LEU A 27 19.18 -20.87 -16.49
CA LEU A 27 17.99 -20.16 -16.90
C LEU A 27 17.71 -18.94 -15.98
N LEU A 28 17.85 -19.12 -14.67
CA LEU A 28 17.69 -18.04 -13.70
C LEU A 28 18.73 -16.92 -13.91
N ARG A 29 20.02 -17.27 -14.04
CA ARG A 29 21.07 -16.27 -14.30
C ARG A 29 20.85 -15.53 -15.62
N ASN A 30 20.47 -16.23 -16.67
CA ASN A 30 20.19 -15.62 -17.97
C ASN A 30 19.00 -14.66 -17.90
N GLY A 31 17.96 -15.03 -17.17
CA GLY A 31 16.80 -14.18 -16.93
C GLY A 31 17.14 -12.93 -16.13
N ASP A 32 17.89 -13.05 -15.04
CA ASP A 32 18.35 -11.90 -14.26
C ASP A 32 19.28 -10.99 -15.07
N ALA A 33 20.20 -11.56 -15.85
CA ALA A 33 21.05 -10.81 -16.75
C ALA A 33 20.26 -10.09 -17.85
N ALA A 34 19.17 -10.68 -18.34
CA ALA A 34 18.28 -10.04 -19.31
C ALA A 34 17.53 -8.84 -18.67
N LEU A 35 17.03 -8.98 -17.44
CA LEU A 35 16.42 -7.85 -16.70
C LEU A 35 17.43 -6.72 -16.47
N ALA A 36 18.65 -7.04 -16.10
CA ALA A 36 19.70 -6.04 -15.90
C ALA A 36 20.08 -5.26 -17.18
N ARG A 37 19.70 -5.77 -18.35
CA ARG A 37 19.88 -5.13 -19.67
C ARG A 37 18.59 -4.59 -20.27
N ASP A 38 17.55 -4.39 -19.44
CA ASP A 38 16.22 -3.94 -19.86
C ASP A 38 15.55 -4.83 -20.93
N ASN A 39 15.96 -6.11 -21.01
CA ASN A 39 15.38 -7.06 -21.95
C ASN A 39 14.35 -7.98 -21.27
N ALA A 40 13.28 -7.37 -20.79
CA ALA A 40 12.25 -8.05 -20.00
C ALA A 40 11.54 -9.20 -20.75
N ARG A 41 11.38 -9.10 -22.09
CA ARG A 41 10.77 -10.18 -22.88
C ARG A 41 11.65 -11.43 -22.93
N VAL A 42 12.96 -11.28 -23.05
CA VAL A 42 13.91 -12.39 -22.93
C VAL A 42 13.89 -12.96 -21.51
N ALA A 43 13.87 -12.11 -20.48
CA ALA A 43 13.75 -12.57 -19.11
C ALA A 43 12.49 -13.38 -18.87
N LEU A 44 11.34 -12.96 -19.43
CA LEU A 44 10.08 -13.70 -19.35
C LEU A 44 10.19 -15.07 -20.04
N SER A 45 10.84 -15.14 -21.21
CA SER A 45 11.09 -16.41 -21.91
C SER A 45 11.97 -17.36 -21.07
N GLN A 46 13.05 -16.83 -20.46
CA GLN A 46 13.93 -17.62 -19.58
C GLN A 46 13.18 -18.11 -18.33
N SER A 47 12.32 -17.26 -17.75
CA SER A 47 11.52 -17.64 -16.58
C SER A 47 10.46 -18.71 -16.93
N ASN A 48 9.85 -18.64 -18.10
CA ASN A 48 8.94 -19.70 -18.58
C ASN A 48 9.65 -21.05 -18.62
N ALA A 49 10.85 -21.10 -19.22
CA ALA A 49 11.66 -22.31 -19.28
C ALA A 49 12.10 -22.77 -17.87
N ALA A 50 12.45 -21.84 -16.99
CA ALA A 50 12.85 -22.14 -15.61
C ALA A 50 11.70 -22.77 -14.81
N VAL A 51 10.46 -22.25 -14.94
CA VAL A 51 9.26 -22.81 -14.28
C VAL A 51 8.94 -24.21 -14.81
N VAL A 52 9.07 -24.42 -16.13
CA VAL A 52 8.82 -25.75 -16.71
C VAL A 52 9.90 -26.75 -16.28
N ALA A 53 11.15 -26.30 -16.09
CA ALA A 53 12.22 -27.15 -15.58
C ALA A 53 12.00 -27.55 -14.11
N ASP A 54 11.48 -26.62 -13.28
CA ASP A 54 11.12 -26.89 -11.89
C ASP A 54 9.96 -25.98 -11.45
N VAL A 55 8.77 -26.53 -11.47
CA VAL A 55 7.53 -25.84 -11.07
C VAL A 55 7.51 -25.45 -9.57
N ASN A 56 8.32 -26.12 -8.75
CA ASN A 56 8.42 -25.83 -7.31
C ASN A 56 9.48 -24.77 -6.99
N SER A 57 10.20 -24.28 -7.98
CA SER A 57 11.21 -23.24 -7.77
C SER A 57 10.57 -21.87 -7.51
N SER A 58 10.58 -21.42 -6.26
CA SER A 58 10.19 -20.06 -5.87
C SER A 58 10.96 -19.00 -6.67
N ALA A 59 12.26 -19.22 -6.91
CA ALA A 59 13.10 -18.31 -7.69
C ALA A 59 12.64 -18.16 -9.14
N ALA A 60 12.19 -19.25 -9.78
CA ALA A 60 11.69 -19.21 -11.16
C ALA A 60 10.41 -18.38 -11.25
N TRP A 61 9.50 -18.55 -10.33
CA TRP A 61 8.26 -17.76 -10.24
C TRP A 61 8.53 -16.29 -9.90
N ARG A 62 9.50 -15.98 -9.01
CA ARG A 62 9.93 -14.59 -8.75
C ARG A 62 10.49 -13.93 -10.00
N LEU A 63 11.33 -14.64 -10.76
CA LEU A 63 11.86 -14.12 -12.02
C LEU A 63 10.73 -13.82 -13.00
N MET A 64 9.75 -14.73 -13.15
CA MET A 64 8.58 -14.51 -14.01
C MET A 64 7.80 -13.27 -13.59
N ALA A 65 7.51 -13.12 -12.31
CA ALA A 65 6.78 -11.97 -11.78
C ALA A 65 7.50 -10.64 -12.11
N ARG A 66 8.80 -10.57 -11.87
CA ARG A 66 9.63 -9.40 -12.17
C ARG A 66 9.69 -9.11 -13.68
N ALA A 67 9.88 -10.14 -14.48
CA ALA A 67 9.96 -10.02 -15.93
C ALA A 67 8.64 -9.52 -16.52
N ALA A 68 7.51 -10.08 -16.09
CA ALA A 68 6.19 -9.66 -16.57
C ALA A 68 5.90 -8.19 -16.26
N MET A 69 6.28 -7.70 -15.07
CA MET A 69 6.09 -6.29 -14.70
C MET A 69 7.07 -5.32 -15.36
N ALA A 70 8.22 -5.80 -15.80
CA ALA A 70 9.21 -4.97 -16.49
C ALA A 70 8.94 -4.80 -18.00
N ILE A 71 7.99 -5.56 -18.57
CA ILE A 71 7.63 -5.41 -19.98
C ILE A 71 6.79 -4.14 -20.17
N ASP A 72 7.22 -3.29 -21.10
CA ASP A 72 6.38 -2.21 -21.63
C ASP A 72 5.30 -2.80 -22.54
N PRO A 73 4.01 -2.73 -22.16
CA PRO A 73 2.93 -3.37 -22.90
C PRO A 73 2.59 -2.61 -24.19
N LYS A 74 2.32 -3.31 -25.26
CA LYS A 74 1.93 -2.74 -26.56
C LYS A 74 0.55 -2.10 -26.54
N ASP A 75 -0.37 -2.68 -25.75
CA ASP A 75 -1.76 -2.27 -25.67
C ASP A 75 -2.36 -2.59 -24.28
N TYR A 76 -3.62 -2.20 -24.08
CA TYR A 76 -4.33 -2.43 -22.84
C TYR A 76 -4.51 -3.92 -22.50
N ARG A 77 -4.74 -4.77 -23.51
CA ARG A 77 -4.94 -6.21 -23.30
C ARG A 77 -3.65 -6.87 -22.83
N GLU A 78 -2.52 -6.59 -23.49
CA GLU A 78 -1.22 -7.11 -23.06
C GLU A 78 -0.88 -6.62 -21.64
N ARG A 79 -1.18 -5.35 -21.33
CA ARG A 79 -0.99 -4.80 -19.96
C ARG A 79 -1.75 -5.59 -18.91
N TYR A 80 -3.00 -5.92 -19.19
CA TYR A 80 -3.83 -6.70 -18.27
C TYR A 80 -3.25 -8.12 -18.10
N GLU A 81 -2.94 -8.80 -19.19
CA GLU A 81 -2.38 -10.17 -19.18
C GLU A 81 -1.02 -10.23 -18.43
N LEU A 82 -0.15 -9.24 -18.61
CA LEU A 82 1.13 -9.15 -17.92
C LEU A 82 0.95 -8.88 -16.40
N ARG A 83 0.02 -8.01 -16.03
CA ARG A 83 -0.31 -7.76 -14.61
C ARG A 83 -0.85 -9.01 -13.93
N GLU A 84 -1.82 -9.69 -14.52
CA GLU A 84 -2.35 -10.95 -13.99
C GLU A 84 -1.25 -11.99 -13.84
N ARG A 85 -0.41 -12.14 -14.86
CA ARG A 85 0.72 -13.07 -14.82
C ARG A 85 1.68 -12.73 -13.70
N ALA A 86 2.02 -11.45 -13.51
CA ALA A 86 2.93 -11.01 -12.48
C ALA A 86 2.39 -11.29 -11.06
N VAL A 87 1.12 -10.95 -10.81
CA VAL A 87 0.46 -11.18 -9.52
C VAL A 87 0.39 -12.67 -9.22
N THR A 88 -0.04 -13.48 -10.20
CA THR A 88 -0.13 -14.94 -10.06
C THR A 88 1.23 -15.57 -9.81
N ALA A 89 2.26 -15.16 -10.57
CA ALA A 89 3.62 -15.68 -10.40
C ALA A 89 4.22 -15.28 -9.04
N ALA A 90 3.98 -14.06 -8.56
CA ALA A 90 4.43 -13.64 -7.23
C ALA A 90 3.77 -14.45 -6.11
N TYR A 91 2.47 -14.72 -6.23
CA TYR A 91 1.75 -15.59 -5.30
C TYR A 91 2.31 -17.02 -5.29
N LEU A 92 2.56 -17.61 -6.47
CA LEU A 92 3.16 -18.92 -6.59
C LEU A 92 4.60 -18.95 -6.04
N ALA A 93 5.37 -17.89 -6.25
CA ALA A 93 6.70 -17.75 -5.66
C ALA A 93 6.65 -17.79 -4.13
N TYR A 94 5.71 -17.07 -3.54
CA TYR A 94 5.50 -17.07 -2.10
C TYR A 94 5.08 -18.46 -1.58
N GLN A 95 4.11 -19.09 -2.21
CA GLN A 95 3.64 -20.43 -1.81
C GLN A 95 4.72 -21.52 -1.90
N ARG A 96 5.68 -21.38 -2.81
CA ARG A 96 6.76 -22.35 -3.02
C ARG A 96 8.06 -21.97 -2.32
N ALA A 97 8.07 -20.90 -1.54
CA ALA A 97 9.21 -20.55 -0.70
C ALA A 97 9.37 -21.60 0.40
N THR A 98 10.57 -22.15 0.50
CA THR A 98 10.89 -23.19 1.50
C THR A 98 11.81 -22.69 2.61
N THR A 99 12.35 -21.49 2.44
CA THR A 99 13.23 -20.82 3.41
C THR A 99 12.75 -19.42 3.73
N ARG A 100 13.06 -18.92 4.93
CA ARG A 100 12.72 -17.53 5.30
C ARG A 100 13.25 -16.48 4.33
N PRO A 101 14.52 -16.57 3.83
CA PRO A 101 15.01 -15.66 2.81
C PRO A 101 14.23 -15.71 1.49
N ASP A 102 13.81 -16.90 1.04
CA ASP A 102 12.98 -17.04 -0.17
C ASP A 102 11.59 -16.45 0.01
N GLU A 103 10.99 -16.68 1.18
CA GLU A 103 9.70 -16.09 1.55
C GLU A 103 9.78 -14.57 1.57
N ALA A 104 10.80 -14.00 2.23
CA ALA A 104 11.05 -12.57 2.27
C ALA A 104 11.23 -11.99 0.86
N ALA A 105 12.04 -12.63 0.01
CA ALA A 105 12.26 -12.19 -1.35
C ALA A 105 10.98 -12.25 -2.21
N SER A 106 10.12 -13.24 -2.00
CA SER A 106 8.83 -13.36 -2.71
C SER A 106 7.84 -12.28 -2.27
N LEU A 107 7.77 -11.99 -0.96
CA LEU A 107 6.97 -10.89 -0.41
C LEU A 107 7.47 -9.51 -0.91
N ALA A 108 8.77 -9.31 -1.03
CA ALA A 108 9.33 -8.08 -1.60
C ALA A 108 8.90 -7.88 -3.05
N VAL A 109 8.94 -8.92 -3.88
CA VAL A 109 8.46 -8.86 -5.27
C VAL A 109 6.96 -8.59 -5.32
N MET A 110 6.18 -9.23 -4.45
CA MET A 110 4.74 -9.00 -4.33
C MET A 110 4.45 -7.54 -3.94
N GLY A 111 5.19 -7.00 -2.98
CA GLY A 111 5.10 -5.59 -2.59
C GLY A 111 5.33 -4.64 -3.76
N LYS A 112 6.37 -4.90 -4.55
CA LYS A 112 6.70 -4.09 -5.74
C LYS A 112 5.59 -4.13 -6.80
N ILE A 113 5.02 -5.30 -7.04
CA ILE A 113 3.89 -5.45 -7.98
C ILE A 113 2.66 -4.70 -7.48
N PHE A 114 2.31 -4.82 -6.20
CA PHE A 114 1.20 -4.09 -5.62
C PHE A 114 1.41 -2.57 -5.66
N GLU A 115 2.63 -2.09 -5.43
CA GLU A 115 2.96 -0.67 -5.56
C GLU A 115 2.74 -0.17 -6.99
N GLN A 116 3.25 -0.89 -8.00
CA GLN A 116 3.11 -0.54 -9.41
C GLN A 116 1.65 -0.63 -9.91
N THR A 117 0.82 -1.43 -9.27
CA THR A 117 -0.61 -1.53 -9.57
C THR A 117 -1.48 -0.63 -8.67
N GLU A 118 -0.86 0.29 -7.93
CA GLU A 118 -1.50 1.24 -7.02
C GLU A 118 -2.29 0.61 -5.87
N ALA A 119 -2.05 -0.66 -5.59
CA ALA A 119 -2.59 -1.36 -4.43
C ALA A 119 -1.70 -1.08 -3.19
N PHE A 120 -1.66 0.18 -2.74
CA PHE A 120 -0.66 0.66 -1.79
C PHE A 120 -0.72 -0.02 -0.43
N ARG A 121 -1.91 -0.34 0.09
CA ARG A 121 -2.00 -1.01 1.39
C ARG A 121 -1.52 -2.45 1.35
N PRO A 122 -1.90 -3.29 0.38
CA PRO A 122 -1.26 -4.58 0.16
C PRO A 122 0.27 -4.49 -0.04
N ALA A 123 0.76 -3.47 -0.77
CA ALA A 123 2.20 -3.26 -0.97
C ALA A 123 2.93 -3.02 0.36
N LEU A 124 2.44 -2.09 1.18
CA LEU A 124 3.00 -1.81 2.50
C LEU A 124 2.99 -3.04 3.42
N THR A 125 1.92 -3.83 3.37
CA THR A 125 1.83 -5.07 4.15
C THR A 125 2.87 -6.09 3.69
N ALA A 126 3.02 -6.29 2.38
CA ALA A 126 3.98 -7.24 1.82
C ALA A 126 5.44 -6.83 2.12
N TYR A 127 5.78 -5.55 1.99
CA TYR A 127 7.10 -5.05 2.35
C TYR A 127 7.40 -5.23 3.83
N ARG A 128 6.46 -4.90 4.71
CA ARG A 128 6.64 -5.10 6.16
C ARG A 128 6.88 -6.56 6.50
N LEU A 129 6.04 -7.46 5.99
CA LEU A 129 6.21 -8.90 6.22
C LEU A 129 7.55 -9.42 5.66
N SER A 130 7.99 -8.90 4.52
CA SER A 130 9.33 -9.21 3.97
C SER A 130 10.44 -8.82 4.94
N LEU A 131 10.37 -7.60 5.50
CA LEU A 131 11.35 -7.08 6.46
C LEU A 131 11.32 -7.81 7.80
N ASP A 132 10.16 -8.29 8.25
CA ASP A 132 10.01 -9.10 9.45
C ASP A 132 10.71 -10.48 9.32
N LEU A 133 10.81 -11.00 8.09
CA LEU A 133 11.47 -12.27 7.80
C LEU A 133 12.96 -12.13 7.57
N ALA A 134 13.35 -11.11 6.81
CA ALA A 134 14.76 -10.82 6.49
C ALA A 134 14.96 -9.33 6.24
N ASP A 135 15.86 -8.71 6.98
CA ASP A 135 16.19 -7.30 6.81
C ASP A 135 16.88 -7.05 5.47
N SER A 136 16.44 -5.97 4.79
CA SER A 136 17.02 -5.52 3.52
C SER A 136 16.93 -4.00 3.44
N ALA A 137 18.08 -3.34 3.32
CA ALA A 137 18.15 -1.88 3.21
C ALA A 137 17.36 -1.34 2.00
N ALA A 138 17.36 -2.07 0.88
CA ALA A 138 16.61 -1.69 -0.33
C ALA A 138 15.10 -1.76 -0.09
N ILE A 139 14.61 -2.87 0.49
CA ILE A 139 13.18 -3.04 0.78
C ILE A 139 12.72 -2.08 1.88
N ARG A 140 13.56 -1.82 2.88
CA ARG A 140 13.28 -0.82 3.91
C ARG A 140 13.09 0.57 3.30
N LYS A 141 13.96 0.96 2.38
CA LYS A 141 13.83 2.23 1.66
C LYS A 141 12.52 2.30 0.87
N ASP A 142 12.20 1.28 0.07
CA ASP A 142 10.95 1.21 -0.70
C ASP A 142 9.72 1.29 0.24
N TYR A 143 9.75 0.57 1.37
CA TYR A 143 8.69 0.59 2.37
C TYR A 143 8.49 1.98 2.99
N GLU A 144 9.58 2.63 3.44
CA GLU A 144 9.53 3.93 4.09
C GLU A 144 9.05 5.03 3.12
N GLU A 145 9.55 5.03 1.88
CA GLU A 145 9.11 5.97 0.85
C GLU A 145 7.62 5.80 0.50
N LEU A 146 7.17 4.56 0.34
CA LEU A 146 5.77 4.29 0.06
C LEU A 146 4.89 4.66 1.27
N ARG A 147 5.33 4.33 2.48
CA ARG A 147 4.61 4.67 3.72
C ARG A 147 4.46 6.17 3.91
N GLU A 148 5.51 6.95 3.62
CA GLU A 148 5.45 8.42 3.68
C GLU A 148 4.45 8.99 2.66
N LYS A 149 4.42 8.46 1.44
CA LYS A 149 3.58 8.98 0.35
C LYS A 149 2.13 8.47 0.41
N ARG A 150 1.92 7.22 0.80
CA ARG A 150 0.65 6.49 0.65
C ARG A 150 0.17 5.76 1.91
N GLY A 151 0.90 5.86 3.01
CA GLY A 151 0.50 5.30 4.30
C GLY A 151 -0.64 6.06 4.97
N PHE A 152 -0.83 5.81 6.25
CA PHE A 152 -1.83 6.50 7.06
C PHE A 152 -1.51 7.99 7.16
N ARG A 153 -2.41 8.84 6.66
CA ARG A 153 -2.21 10.29 6.57
C ARG A 153 -3.53 11.05 6.61
N LEU A 154 -3.44 12.35 6.89
CA LEU A 154 -4.55 13.28 6.72
C LEU A 154 -4.84 13.51 5.23
N THR A 155 -6.12 13.54 4.87
CA THR A 155 -6.60 13.68 3.48
C THR A 155 -7.52 14.87 3.29
N ALA A 156 -8.18 15.33 4.35
CA ALA A 156 -9.14 16.43 4.30
C ALA A 156 -9.27 17.12 5.65
N ASN A 157 -9.75 18.35 5.64
CA ASN A 157 -10.32 19.02 6.79
C ASN A 157 -11.66 19.64 6.41
N ARG A 158 -12.55 19.75 7.36
CA ARG A 158 -13.83 20.45 7.19
C ARG A 158 -14.24 21.15 8.49
N THR A 159 -14.94 22.25 8.35
CA THR A 159 -15.51 22.99 9.47
C THR A 159 -17.02 23.02 9.32
N ASP A 160 -17.73 22.49 10.29
CA ASP A 160 -19.18 22.59 10.41
C ASP A 160 -19.53 23.86 11.19
N ALA A 161 -19.65 24.98 10.49
CA ALA A 161 -19.96 26.28 11.06
C ALA A 161 -21.47 26.58 11.09
N ASP A 162 -22.32 25.79 10.41
CA ASP A 162 -23.77 26.04 10.38
C ASP A 162 -24.50 25.39 11.56
N SER A 163 -23.84 24.48 12.27
CA SER A 163 -24.33 23.87 13.50
C SER A 163 -24.44 24.88 14.64
N ALA A 164 -25.34 24.64 15.60
CA ALA A 164 -25.40 25.39 16.85
C ALA A 164 -24.14 25.22 17.70
N SER A 165 -23.49 24.06 17.57
CA SER A 165 -22.20 23.71 18.17
C SER A 165 -21.20 23.46 17.05
N PRO A 166 -20.48 24.50 16.59
CA PRO A 166 -19.55 24.31 15.47
C PRO A 166 -18.39 23.39 15.85
N ARG A 167 -17.92 22.64 14.87
CA ARG A 167 -16.82 21.70 15.02
C ARG A 167 -15.88 21.72 13.82
N ALA A 168 -14.62 21.37 14.04
CA ALA A 168 -13.63 21.14 12.99
C ALA A 168 -13.26 19.66 12.98
N CYS A 169 -13.34 19.05 11.80
CA CYS A 169 -13.03 17.63 11.62
C CYS A 169 -11.90 17.43 10.62
N PHE A 170 -11.02 16.48 10.92
CA PHE A 170 -9.82 16.14 10.17
C PHE A 170 -9.96 14.71 9.68
N GLY A 171 -10.04 14.53 8.36
CA GLY A 171 -10.26 13.24 7.72
C GLY A 171 -8.95 12.52 7.42
N PHE A 172 -8.91 11.21 7.66
CA PHE A 172 -7.75 10.35 7.45
C PHE A 172 -7.98 9.39 6.27
N SER A 173 -6.88 8.93 5.67
CA SER A 173 -6.91 7.97 4.55
C SER A 173 -7.47 6.61 4.94
N GLU A 174 -7.44 6.26 6.23
CA GLU A 174 -7.86 4.98 6.79
C GLU A 174 -8.57 5.17 8.13
N PRO A 175 -9.31 4.17 8.61
CA PRO A 175 -9.99 4.27 9.89
C PRO A 175 -9.00 4.48 11.05
N LEU A 176 -9.43 5.25 12.02
CA LEU A 176 -8.73 5.45 13.28
C LEU A 176 -8.82 4.19 14.17
N ALA A 177 -7.90 4.05 15.11
CA ALA A 177 -7.91 2.95 16.07
C ALA A 177 -9.24 2.96 16.85
N ARG A 178 -9.79 1.77 17.05
CA ARG A 178 -11.07 1.56 17.76
C ARG A 178 -10.84 1.20 19.23
N GLY A 179 -11.88 1.36 20.02
CA GLY A 179 -11.84 1.01 21.44
C GLY A 179 -11.63 2.22 22.35
N ARG A 180 -11.03 1.99 23.52
CA ARG A 180 -10.78 3.07 24.51
C ARG A 180 -9.48 3.83 24.20
N VAL A 181 -9.42 4.48 23.04
CA VAL A 181 -8.30 5.33 22.67
C VAL A 181 -8.65 6.78 22.99
N ASP A 182 -7.84 7.44 23.81
CA ASP A 182 -7.93 8.88 24.02
C ASP A 182 -7.12 9.59 22.91
N PHE A 183 -7.81 10.34 22.08
CA PHE A 183 -7.20 11.10 20.99
C PHE A 183 -6.84 12.55 21.40
N THR A 184 -7.24 13.01 22.59
CA THR A 184 -6.98 14.37 23.07
C THR A 184 -5.49 14.73 23.04
N PRO A 185 -4.54 13.87 23.44
CA PRO A 185 -3.11 14.21 23.41
C PRO A 185 -2.55 14.48 22.02
N PHE A 186 -3.24 14.02 20.97
CA PHE A 186 -2.81 14.19 19.58
C PHE A 186 -3.32 15.48 18.94
N VAL A 187 -4.11 16.28 19.65
CA VAL A 187 -4.64 17.55 19.14
C VAL A 187 -4.15 18.69 20.03
N ALA A 188 -3.41 19.62 19.44
CA ALA A 188 -3.13 20.89 20.09
C ALA A 188 -3.98 21.97 19.44
N ILE A 189 -4.56 22.84 20.29
CA ILE A 189 -5.45 23.91 19.87
C ILE A 189 -4.87 25.22 20.37
N SER A 190 -4.83 26.23 19.51
CA SER A 190 -4.42 27.59 19.83
C SER A 190 -5.45 28.60 19.32
N GLY A 191 -5.49 29.76 19.90
CA GLY A 191 -6.51 30.77 19.59
C GLY A 191 -7.88 30.41 20.14
N GLY A 192 -8.86 31.31 19.97
CA GLY A 192 -10.24 31.12 20.37
C GLY A 192 -10.46 30.83 21.86
N LYS A 193 -11.71 30.77 22.27
CA LYS A 193 -12.12 30.36 23.62
C LYS A 193 -13.14 29.23 23.52
N GLY A 194 -13.05 28.22 24.36
CA GLY A 194 -14.01 27.12 24.39
C GLY A 194 -13.58 25.98 25.30
N ASP A 195 -14.52 25.14 25.65
CA ASP A 195 -14.28 23.85 26.29
C ASP A 195 -14.24 22.79 25.17
N PHE A 196 -13.02 22.49 24.76
CA PHE A 196 -12.82 21.62 23.59
C PHE A 196 -12.94 20.14 23.96
N ALA A 197 -13.72 19.41 23.19
CA ALA A 197 -13.77 17.96 23.24
C ALA A 197 -13.24 17.38 21.92
N VAL A 198 -12.46 16.31 22.03
CA VAL A 198 -11.94 15.58 20.87
C VAL A 198 -12.69 14.27 20.73
N THR A 199 -13.35 14.07 19.59
CA THR A 199 -14.09 12.87 19.26
C THR A 199 -13.53 12.20 18.00
N ALA A 200 -13.59 10.88 17.93
CA ALA A 200 -13.12 10.11 16.77
C ALA A 200 -14.26 9.28 16.21
N GLU A 201 -14.53 9.43 14.92
CA GLU A 201 -15.57 8.70 14.18
C GLU A 201 -14.95 8.07 12.94
N GLU A 202 -14.91 6.75 12.88
CA GLU A 202 -14.33 6.00 11.75
C GLU A 202 -12.99 6.52 11.23
N ARG A 203 -13.04 7.51 10.35
CA ARG A 203 -11.88 8.13 9.68
C ARG A 203 -11.70 9.60 10.00
N GLU A 204 -12.47 10.15 10.89
CA GLU A 204 -12.42 11.56 11.24
C GLU A 204 -12.07 11.75 12.71
N LEU A 205 -11.25 12.75 12.97
CA LEU A 205 -10.98 13.29 14.29
C LEU A 205 -11.61 14.68 14.35
N CYS A 206 -12.60 14.86 15.22
CA CYS A 206 -13.34 16.11 15.32
C CYS A 206 -13.04 16.83 16.64
N VAL A 207 -12.94 18.14 16.57
CA VAL A 207 -12.84 19.03 17.74
C VAL A 207 -14.14 19.80 17.85
N GLU A 208 -14.82 19.60 18.96
CA GLU A 208 -16.09 20.25 19.32
C GLU A 208 -15.84 21.39 20.32
N GLY A 209 -16.86 22.22 20.58
CA GLY A 209 -16.79 23.33 21.52
C GLY A 209 -16.21 24.61 20.92
N LEU A 210 -16.13 24.71 19.59
CA LEU A 210 -15.72 25.92 18.89
C LEU A 210 -16.82 27.00 18.96
N ARG A 211 -16.43 28.26 18.72
CA ARG A 211 -17.36 29.41 18.70
C ARG A 211 -17.36 30.08 17.34
N HIS A 212 -18.52 30.57 16.94
CA HIS A 212 -18.66 31.37 15.73
C HIS A 212 -17.88 32.69 15.82
N GLY A 213 -17.38 33.15 14.70
CA GLY A 213 -16.58 34.39 14.59
C GLY A 213 -15.13 34.26 15.03
N GLU A 214 -14.71 33.10 15.52
CA GLU A 214 -13.36 32.92 16.04
C GLU A 214 -12.42 32.17 15.09
N ARG A 215 -11.11 32.37 15.30
CA ARG A 215 -10.03 31.68 14.58
C ARG A 215 -9.30 30.74 15.52
N TYR A 216 -8.99 29.54 15.00
CA TYR A 216 -8.29 28.49 15.74
C TYR A 216 -7.13 27.97 14.91
N GLY A 217 -5.99 27.77 15.54
CA GLY A 217 -4.90 26.95 15.01
C GLY A 217 -4.99 25.55 15.58
N PHE A 218 -4.94 24.53 14.73
CA PHE A 218 -4.91 23.12 15.13
C PHE A 218 -3.60 22.49 14.70
N ILE A 219 -2.98 21.74 15.60
CA ILE A 219 -1.86 20.85 15.26
C ILE A 219 -2.32 19.43 15.54
N ILE A 220 -2.48 18.65 14.47
CA ILE A 220 -2.69 17.21 14.59
C ILE A 220 -1.30 16.57 14.67
N ARG A 221 -0.97 16.04 15.85
CA ARG A 221 0.37 15.53 16.16
C ARG A 221 0.61 14.18 15.50
N GLN A 222 1.86 13.92 15.16
CA GLN A 222 2.32 12.57 14.81
C GLN A 222 1.97 11.57 15.92
N GLY A 223 1.83 10.30 15.56
CA GLY A 223 1.49 9.23 16.50
C GLY A 223 0.00 8.91 16.60
N VAL A 224 -0.91 9.70 16.00
CA VAL A 224 -2.35 9.32 15.92
C VAL A 224 -2.44 7.88 15.39
N PRO A 225 -3.06 6.95 16.15
CA PRO A 225 -3.08 5.54 15.77
C PRO A 225 -4.19 5.23 14.75
N SER A 226 -3.84 4.45 13.72
CA SER A 226 -4.77 3.83 12.78
C SER A 226 -5.35 2.53 13.35
N SER A 227 -6.46 2.08 12.81
CA SER A 227 -7.00 0.73 13.04
C SER A 227 -6.09 -0.39 12.50
N ILE A 228 -5.14 -0.05 11.63
CA ILE A 228 -4.16 -0.97 11.10
C ILE A 228 -3.00 -1.08 12.08
N ALA A 229 -2.73 -2.29 12.56
CA ALA A 229 -1.71 -2.55 13.56
C ALA A 229 -0.33 -1.99 13.15
N GLY A 230 0.27 -1.18 14.02
CA GLY A 230 1.58 -0.56 13.82
C GLY A 230 1.60 0.67 12.92
N GLU A 231 0.44 1.12 12.40
CA GLU A 231 0.35 2.33 11.59
C GLU A 231 -0.08 3.54 12.44
N THR A 232 0.68 4.61 12.32
CA THR A 232 0.40 5.89 12.99
C THR A 232 0.68 7.05 12.04
N LEU A 233 0.11 8.21 12.32
CA LEU A 233 0.43 9.45 11.60
C LEU A 233 1.93 9.77 11.76
N LEU A 234 2.64 9.92 10.65
CA LEU A 234 4.11 10.04 10.64
C LEU A 234 4.62 11.44 10.96
N LYS A 235 3.85 12.48 10.63
CA LYS A 235 4.25 13.89 10.76
C LYS A 235 3.10 14.71 11.34
N ASN A 236 3.44 15.77 12.06
CA ASN A 236 2.46 16.77 12.47
C ASN A 236 1.82 17.41 11.23
N ALA A 237 0.57 17.85 11.38
CA ALA A 237 -0.12 18.66 10.39
C ALA A 237 -0.79 19.86 11.06
N ASP A 238 -0.57 21.03 10.49
CA ASP A 238 -1.05 22.30 10.99
C ASP A 238 -2.21 22.80 10.13
N TYR A 239 -3.25 23.32 10.80
CA TYR A 239 -4.44 23.87 10.15
C TYR A 239 -4.87 25.16 10.82
N ASP A 240 -5.13 26.20 10.04
CA ASP A 240 -5.80 27.41 10.47
C ASP A 240 -7.27 27.36 10.06
N VAL A 241 -8.17 27.49 11.01
CA VAL A 241 -9.61 27.38 10.80
C VAL A 241 -10.29 28.66 11.28
N TYR A 242 -11.08 29.27 10.42
CA TYR A 242 -12.02 30.31 10.79
C TYR A 242 -13.43 29.74 10.87
N VAL A 243 -14.05 29.81 12.03
CA VAL A 243 -15.45 29.41 12.22
C VAL A 243 -16.32 30.62 11.90
N ARG A 244 -16.88 30.62 10.68
CA ARG A 244 -17.74 31.73 10.24
C ARG A 244 -18.96 31.92 11.15
N ASP A 245 -19.48 33.16 11.21
CA ASP A 245 -20.76 33.43 11.84
C ASP A 245 -21.89 32.71 11.12
N ARG A 246 -22.91 32.32 11.87
CA ARG A 246 -24.12 31.71 11.28
C ARG A 246 -24.82 32.71 10.38
N ALA A 247 -25.14 32.30 9.18
CA ALA A 247 -26.05 33.07 8.33
C ALA A 247 -27.44 33.12 8.99
N ALA A 248 -28.03 34.30 9.03
CA ALA A 248 -29.43 34.43 9.48
C ALA A 248 -30.33 33.61 8.54
N SER A 249 -31.02 32.61 9.08
CA SER A 249 -32.00 31.80 8.32
C SER A 249 -33.38 31.93 8.95
N VAL A 250 -34.35 32.26 8.12
CA VAL A 250 -35.76 32.25 8.51
C VAL A 250 -36.39 31.01 7.86
N ARG A 251 -36.91 30.10 8.66
CA ARG A 251 -37.75 29.00 8.16
C ARG A 251 -39.18 29.39 8.37
N PHE A 252 -39.93 29.49 7.30
CA PHE A 252 -41.40 29.57 7.36
C PHE A 252 -41.92 28.15 7.61
N THR A 253 -42.67 27.96 8.69
CA THR A 253 -43.45 26.74 9.02
C THR A 253 -44.78 26.79 8.36
#